data_b18fbf4073439b153644afed7447ba28
#
_entry.id   b18fbf4073439b153644afed7447ba28
#
_cell.length_a   1.000
_cell.length_b   1.000
_cell.length_c   1.000
_cell.angle_alpha   90.00
_cell.angle_beta   90.00
_cell.angle_gamma   90.00
#
_symmetry.space_group_name_H-M   'P 1'
#
loop_
_entity.id
_entity.type
_entity.pdbx_description
1 polymer ?
#
loop_
_entity_poly.entity_id
_entity_poly.type
_entity_poly.pdbx_seq_one_letter_code
_entity_poly.pdbx_strand_id
1 'polypeptide(L)'
;MKRFCLIAVAALCGLSAMAQQAIGVGPKRLSTEVNADNSVTFRLHAPKAVKVEVAGDFLPPMVVDGQERRAVAEMTEMDGGVWEYTTAGPLSPELYSYRFIVDGQEMADPGNVHQLRDVSSIINILIIRNSECDDLYSVNDVAHGSVSKVWYKSDKLGLNRRLTIYTPPGYESSRKRYPVLYLLHGMGGDENAWSELGRATQILDNLIAQGKAEPMIVVMPNGNASQEAAPGETSEGLKQPSFMLPKTMDGSFEEAFPEIVAFVDKNYRTQAKKSSRAIAGLSMGGFHAMHISKENADMFDYVGLFSAAVFRGDAAISSVYADMEQKLKVQFAKRPRLYWIAIGDKDFLYEENVKYRALLDAEGYDYQYFESGDGHVWKNWRIYLSKFVPMLFK
;
A
#
# COMPACT_ATOMS: atom_id res chain seq x y z
N MET A 1 61.91 -13.45 -9.59
CA MET A 1 60.90 -12.43 -9.87
C MET A 1 59.59 -12.98 -10.47
N LYS A 2 59.59 -13.89 -11.46
CA LYS A 2 58.34 -14.40 -12.06
C LYS A 2 57.42 -15.21 -11.13
N ARG A 3 57.94 -15.90 -10.14
CA ARG A 3 57.11 -16.67 -9.18
C ARG A 3 56.43 -15.82 -8.11
N PHE A 4 57.04 -14.68 -7.74
CA PHE A 4 56.42 -13.74 -6.80
C PHE A 4 55.25 -12.96 -7.44
N CYS A 5 55.34 -12.63 -8.74
CA CYS A 5 54.22 -11.97 -9.45
C CYS A 5 53.00 -12.89 -9.58
N LEU A 6 53.19 -14.23 -9.77
CA LEU A 6 52.05 -15.16 -9.85
C LEU A 6 51.29 -15.31 -8.53
N ILE A 7 52.01 -15.30 -7.41
CA ILE A 7 51.42 -15.41 -6.07
C ILE A 7 50.66 -14.11 -5.73
N ALA A 8 51.18 -12.95 -6.11
CA ALA A 8 50.52 -11.65 -5.91
C ALA A 8 49.23 -11.53 -6.77
N VAL A 9 49.24 -12.02 -8.02
CA VAL A 9 48.05 -12.02 -8.89
C VAL A 9 47.01 -13.00 -8.38
N ALA A 10 47.40 -14.19 -7.90
CA ALA A 10 46.46 -15.16 -7.30
C ALA A 10 45.85 -14.61 -5.99
N ALA A 11 46.63 -13.89 -5.17
CA ALA A 11 46.12 -13.26 -3.95
C ALA A 11 45.18 -12.10 -4.25
N LEU A 12 45.46 -11.30 -5.31
CA LEU A 12 44.52 -10.23 -5.74
C LEU A 12 43.23 -10.81 -6.34
N CYS A 13 43.30 -11.90 -7.10
CA CYS A 13 42.08 -12.58 -7.60
C CYS A 13 41.25 -13.19 -6.48
N GLY A 14 41.91 -13.73 -5.43
CA GLY A 14 41.20 -14.23 -4.24
C GLY A 14 40.53 -13.17 -3.41
N LEU A 15 41.10 -11.96 -3.34
CA LEU A 15 40.50 -10.79 -2.64
C LEU A 15 39.31 -10.17 -3.43
N SER A 16 39.37 -10.24 -4.77
CA SER A 16 38.26 -9.75 -5.59
C SER A 16 37.01 -10.64 -5.50
N ALA A 17 37.17 -11.94 -5.23
CA ALA A 17 36.05 -12.87 -5.07
C ALA A 17 35.29 -12.65 -3.74
N MET A 18 35.89 -11.95 -2.78
CA MET A 18 35.26 -11.58 -1.50
C MET A 18 34.53 -10.24 -1.56
N ALA A 19 34.56 -9.54 -2.69
CA ALA A 19 33.94 -8.21 -2.82
C ALA A 19 32.42 -8.24 -3.08
N GLN A 20 31.83 -9.40 -3.35
CA GLN A 20 30.39 -9.57 -3.46
C GLN A 20 29.80 -10.09 -2.15
N GLN A 21 29.07 -9.25 -1.46
CA GLN A 21 28.49 -9.53 -0.13
C GLN A 21 27.43 -10.64 -0.09
N ALA A 22 26.99 -11.18 -1.21
CA ALA A 22 25.85 -12.09 -1.27
C ALA A 22 26.07 -13.40 -2.03
N ILE A 23 27.30 -13.90 -2.13
CA ILE A 23 27.56 -15.24 -2.66
C ILE A 23 27.30 -16.25 -1.55
N GLY A 24 26.05 -16.65 -1.38
CA GLY A 24 25.66 -17.75 -0.52
C GLY A 24 26.10 -19.08 -1.13
N VAL A 25 26.86 -19.88 -0.40
CA VAL A 25 27.26 -21.20 -0.82
C VAL A 25 26.39 -22.24 -0.11
N GLY A 26 25.55 -22.93 -0.85
CA GLY A 26 24.76 -24.06 -0.35
C GLY A 26 23.39 -24.17 -1.01
N PRO A 27 22.78 -25.35 -1.00
CA PRO A 27 21.42 -25.52 -1.50
C PRO A 27 20.47 -24.70 -0.61
N LYS A 28 19.88 -23.63 -1.17
CA LYS A 28 18.77 -22.94 -0.51
C LYS A 28 17.56 -23.85 -0.58
N ARG A 29 17.09 -24.32 0.57
CA ARG A 29 15.76 -24.92 0.65
C ARG A 29 14.73 -23.83 0.39
N LEU A 30 13.72 -24.13 -0.42
CA LEU A 30 12.58 -23.24 -0.59
C LEU A 30 11.88 -23.12 0.76
N SER A 31 11.87 -21.92 1.33
CA SER A 31 11.24 -21.68 2.62
C SER A 31 9.72 -21.60 2.50
N THR A 32 9.24 -21.13 1.35
CA THR A 32 7.81 -21.07 1.02
C THR A 32 7.60 -21.75 -0.32
N GLU A 33 6.78 -22.77 -0.34
CA GLU A 33 6.43 -23.52 -1.54
C GLU A 33 4.90 -23.51 -1.72
N VAL A 34 4.43 -23.01 -2.84
CA VAL A 34 3.04 -23.13 -3.23
C VAL A 34 2.86 -24.47 -3.93
N ASN A 35 2.08 -25.35 -3.33
CA ASN A 35 1.81 -26.68 -3.83
C ASN A 35 0.83 -26.64 -5.02
N ALA A 36 0.73 -27.72 -5.77
CA ALA A 36 -0.13 -27.81 -6.95
C ALA A 36 -1.63 -27.61 -6.67
N ASP A 37 -2.05 -27.83 -5.44
CA ASP A 37 -3.41 -27.61 -4.96
C ASP A 37 -3.64 -26.23 -4.33
N ASN A 38 -2.66 -25.33 -4.41
CA ASN A 38 -2.63 -24.02 -3.75
C ASN A 38 -2.51 -24.09 -2.22
N SER A 39 -2.27 -25.23 -1.59
CA SER A 39 -1.76 -25.26 -0.22
C SER A 39 -0.33 -24.70 -0.19
N VAL A 40 0.12 -24.22 0.98
CA VAL A 40 1.44 -23.61 1.12
C VAL A 40 2.23 -24.32 2.20
N THR A 41 3.45 -24.70 1.85
CA THR A 41 4.42 -25.28 2.79
C THR A 41 5.47 -24.24 3.16
N PHE A 42 5.56 -23.92 4.44
CA PHE A 42 6.55 -23.03 5.04
C PHE A 42 7.66 -23.85 5.67
N ARG A 43 8.93 -23.44 5.48
CA ARG A 43 10.10 -24.13 6.04
C ARG A 43 11.08 -23.13 6.63
N LEU A 44 11.60 -23.47 7.82
CA LEU A 44 12.67 -22.71 8.46
C LEU A 44 13.76 -23.67 8.99
N HIS A 45 15.02 -23.40 8.66
CA HIS A 45 16.14 -24.09 9.27
C HIS A 45 16.55 -23.42 10.58
N ALA A 46 16.16 -24.03 11.70
CA ALA A 46 16.42 -23.52 13.04
C ALA A 46 16.80 -24.68 13.99
N PRO A 47 17.99 -25.30 13.84
CA PRO A 47 18.35 -26.57 14.50
C PRO A 47 18.56 -26.46 16.02
N LYS A 48 18.52 -25.25 16.57
CA LYS A 48 18.65 -25.01 18.03
C LYS A 48 17.38 -24.47 18.65
N ALA A 49 16.34 -24.26 17.87
CA ALA A 49 15.07 -23.75 18.35
C ALA A 49 14.35 -24.84 19.16
N VAL A 50 13.67 -24.42 20.21
CA VAL A 50 12.80 -25.29 21.02
C VAL A 50 11.36 -25.28 20.47
N LYS A 51 10.96 -24.13 19.89
CA LYS A 51 9.64 -23.95 19.30
C LYS A 51 9.70 -23.01 18.11
N VAL A 52 9.05 -23.40 17.01
CA VAL A 52 8.89 -22.54 15.84
C VAL A 52 7.43 -22.48 15.46
N GLU A 53 6.95 -21.28 15.19
CA GLU A 53 5.58 -21.01 14.76
C GLU A 53 5.62 -20.12 13.50
N VAL A 54 4.59 -20.23 12.69
CA VAL A 54 4.32 -19.29 11.58
C VAL A 54 3.06 -18.48 11.88
N ALA A 55 3.14 -17.18 11.72
CA ALA A 55 2.01 -16.27 11.79
C ALA A 55 1.76 -15.65 10.41
N GLY A 56 0.50 -15.57 9.99
CA GLY A 56 0.15 -14.98 8.70
C GLY A 56 -1.34 -14.72 8.59
N ASP A 57 -1.70 -13.87 7.62
CA ASP A 57 -3.10 -13.52 7.34
C ASP A 57 -3.87 -14.61 6.58
N PHE A 58 -3.23 -15.71 6.26
CA PHE A 58 -3.85 -16.94 5.77
C PHE A 58 -4.46 -17.81 6.89
N LEU A 59 -4.15 -17.52 8.15
CA LEU A 59 -4.73 -18.21 9.31
C LEU A 59 -5.98 -17.46 9.77
N PRO A 60 -7.08 -18.17 10.11
CA PRO A 60 -8.25 -17.54 10.69
C PRO A 60 -7.86 -16.89 12.04
N PRO A 61 -8.40 -15.70 12.37
CA PRO A 61 -8.10 -15.06 13.64
C PRO A 61 -8.48 -15.96 14.82
N MET A 62 -7.70 -15.92 15.89
CA MET A 62 -8.00 -16.61 17.14
C MET A 62 -8.72 -15.64 18.09
N VAL A 63 -9.73 -16.14 18.79
CA VAL A 63 -10.36 -15.38 19.87
C VAL A 63 -9.74 -15.82 21.21
N VAL A 64 -9.02 -14.90 21.86
CA VAL A 64 -8.41 -15.11 23.18
C VAL A 64 -8.97 -14.05 24.12
N ASP A 65 -9.59 -14.47 25.21
CA ASP A 65 -10.24 -13.60 26.20
C ASP A 65 -11.28 -12.63 25.58
N GLY A 66 -12.02 -13.11 24.58
CA GLY A 66 -13.04 -12.33 23.87
C GLY A 66 -12.48 -11.30 22.88
N GLN A 67 -11.16 -11.28 22.65
CA GLN A 67 -10.50 -10.40 21.67
C GLN A 67 -9.95 -11.23 20.52
N GLU A 68 -10.14 -10.74 19.29
CA GLU A 68 -9.48 -11.31 18.13
C GLU A 68 -7.97 -11.03 18.21
N ARG A 69 -7.18 -12.09 18.08
CA ARG A 69 -5.73 -12.03 17.99
C ARG A 69 -5.26 -12.71 16.72
N ARG A 70 -4.10 -12.27 16.22
CA ARG A 70 -3.45 -12.93 15.10
C ARG A 70 -3.21 -14.40 15.46
N ALA A 71 -3.68 -15.30 14.62
CA ALA A 71 -3.41 -16.71 14.76
C ALA A 71 -1.96 -17.04 14.46
N VAL A 72 -1.46 -18.05 15.16
CA VAL A 72 -0.17 -18.69 14.92
C VAL A 72 -0.38 -20.17 14.73
N ALA A 73 0.41 -20.78 13.84
CA ALA A 73 0.42 -22.23 13.66
C ALA A 73 1.79 -22.76 14.09
N GLU A 74 1.79 -23.78 14.94
CA GLU A 74 3.01 -24.46 15.36
C GLU A 74 3.57 -25.27 14.21
N MET A 75 4.90 -25.21 14.02
CA MET A 75 5.61 -25.95 12.99
C MET A 75 6.16 -27.26 13.57
N THR A 76 6.30 -28.25 12.74
CA THR A 76 6.84 -29.57 13.13
C THR A 76 8.33 -29.64 12.81
N GLU A 77 9.16 -30.06 13.76
CA GLU A 77 10.56 -30.31 13.53
C GLU A 77 10.75 -31.55 12.65
N MET A 78 11.51 -31.39 11.58
CA MET A 78 11.89 -32.43 10.63
C MET A 78 13.37 -32.72 10.76
N ASP A 79 13.85 -33.75 10.06
CA ASP A 79 15.27 -34.12 10.07
C ASP A 79 16.18 -32.95 9.67
N GLY A 80 17.31 -32.84 10.36
CA GLY A 80 18.36 -31.85 10.08
C GLY A 80 18.01 -30.43 10.57
N GLY A 81 17.12 -30.30 11.57
CA GLY A 81 16.79 -29.02 12.19
C GLY A 81 15.94 -28.09 11.31
N VAL A 82 15.17 -28.66 10.42
CA VAL A 82 14.20 -27.94 9.59
C VAL A 82 12.84 -28.04 10.26
N TRP A 83 12.20 -26.91 10.41
CA TRP A 83 10.81 -26.82 10.85
C TRP A 83 9.89 -26.62 9.65
N GLU A 84 8.77 -27.32 9.63
CA GLU A 84 7.83 -27.30 8.51
C GLU A 84 6.38 -27.13 8.99
N TYR A 85 5.61 -26.34 8.24
CA TYR A 85 4.16 -26.25 8.38
C TYR A 85 3.54 -26.15 6.98
N THR A 86 2.53 -26.97 6.74
CA THR A 86 1.70 -26.89 5.53
C THR A 86 0.31 -26.44 5.90
N THR A 87 -0.26 -25.49 5.15
CA THR A 87 -1.64 -25.03 5.38
C THR A 87 -2.64 -26.22 5.31
N ALA A 88 -3.68 -26.18 6.13
CA ALA A 88 -4.66 -27.27 6.23
C ALA A 88 -5.42 -27.54 4.92
N GLY A 89 -5.36 -26.63 3.97
CA GLY A 89 -5.97 -26.74 2.65
C GLY A 89 -5.48 -25.64 1.71
N PRO A 90 -6.04 -25.60 0.49
CA PRO A 90 -5.69 -24.59 -0.50
C PRO A 90 -6.03 -23.18 -0.01
N LEU A 91 -5.15 -22.23 -0.29
CA LEU A 91 -5.41 -20.82 -0.07
C LEU A 91 -6.11 -20.21 -1.28
N SER A 92 -7.02 -19.27 -1.04
CA SER A 92 -7.65 -18.50 -2.12
C SER A 92 -6.61 -17.64 -2.86
N PRO A 93 -6.83 -17.33 -4.15
CA PRO A 93 -5.98 -16.38 -4.87
C PRO A 93 -5.96 -15.02 -4.21
N GLU A 94 -4.80 -14.66 -3.65
CA GLU A 94 -4.59 -13.40 -2.90
C GLU A 94 -3.10 -13.19 -2.64
N LEU A 95 -2.71 -11.99 -2.22
CA LEU A 95 -1.44 -11.71 -1.59
C LEU A 95 -1.56 -11.90 -0.08
N TYR A 96 -0.75 -12.81 0.44
CA TYR A 96 -0.65 -13.11 1.86
C TYR A 96 0.66 -12.60 2.46
N SER A 97 0.60 -12.18 3.71
CA SER A 97 1.76 -11.82 4.51
C SER A 97 1.99 -12.84 5.62
N TYR A 98 3.28 -13.06 5.98
CA TYR A 98 3.66 -13.96 7.05
C TYR A 98 4.99 -13.58 7.70
N ARG A 99 5.27 -14.20 8.85
CA ARG A 99 6.54 -14.17 9.57
C ARG A 99 6.69 -15.45 10.38
N PHE A 100 7.91 -15.76 10.81
CA PHE A 100 8.17 -16.81 11.76
C PHE A 100 8.26 -16.27 13.18
N ILE A 101 7.99 -17.14 14.16
CA ILE A 101 8.19 -16.90 15.58
C ILE A 101 9.07 -18.04 16.08
N VAL A 102 10.30 -17.72 16.48
CA VAL A 102 11.30 -18.71 16.95
C VAL A 102 11.54 -18.44 18.42
N ASP A 103 11.19 -19.41 19.28
CA ASP A 103 11.32 -19.29 20.76
C ASP A 103 10.74 -17.96 21.29
N GLY A 104 9.59 -17.53 20.72
CA GLY A 104 8.89 -16.31 21.07
C GLY A 104 9.41 -15.03 20.40
N GLN A 105 10.45 -15.10 19.56
CA GLN A 105 10.98 -13.95 18.81
C GLN A 105 10.45 -13.92 17.39
N GLU A 106 9.78 -12.83 17.01
CA GLU A 106 9.34 -12.61 15.62
C GLU A 106 10.53 -12.34 14.71
N MET A 107 10.55 -12.99 13.55
CA MET A 107 11.55 -12.77 12.51
C MET A 107 10.98 -12.90 11.11
N ALA A 108 11.59 -12.16 10.19
CA ALA A 108 11.34 -12.36 8.76
C ALA A 108 11.94 -13.70 8.31
N ASP A 109 11.34 -14.28 7.27
CA ASP A 109 11.85 -15.48 6.63
C ASP A 109 13.15 -15.18 5.86
N PRO A 110 14.30 -15.73 6.28
CA PRO A 110 15.57 -15.50 5.59
C PRO A 110 15.66 -16.20 4.22
N GLY A 111 14.80 -17.16 3.96
CA GLY A 111 14.73 -17.89 2.70
C GLY A 111 13.83 -17.24 1.65
N ASN A 112 12.99 -16.27 2.02
CA ASN A 112 12.13 -15.54 1.12
C ASN A 112 12.56 -14.06 1.03
N VAL A 113 13.06 -13.65 -0.12
CA VAL A 113 13.51 -12.26 -0.37
C VAL A 113 12.35 -11.29 -0.65
N HIS A 114 11.13 -11.77 -0.83
CA HIS A 114 9.96 -10.95 -1.03
C HIS A 114 9.49 -10.39 0.32
N GLN A 115 10.03 -9.24 0.68
CA GLN A 115 9.77 -8.55 1.94
C GLN A 115 9.21 -7.17 1.67
N LEU A 116 8.22 -6.78 2.47
CA LEU A 116 7.63 -5.45 2.46
C LEU A 116 7.63 -4.87 3.88
N ARG A 117 7.68 -3.56 3.96
CA ARG A 117 7.49 -2.84 5.22
C ARG A 117 6.00 -2.53 5.42
N ASP A 118 5.47 -2.89 6.57
CA ASP A 118 4.18 -2.44 7.04
C ASP A 118 4.37 -1.73 8.39
N VAL A 119 4.18 -0.41 8.41
CA VAL A 119 4.47 0.50 9.52
C VAL A 119 5.95 0.38 9.98
N SER A 120 6.20 -0.32 11.08
CA SER A 120 7.53 -0.54 11.68
C SER A 120 8.01 -1.99 11.56
N SER A 121 7.24 -2.85 10.91
CA SER A 121 7.55 -4.28 10.76
C SER A 121 7.96 -4.61 9.33
N ILE A 122 8.90 -5.53 9.17
CA ILE A 122 9.17 -6.20 7.91
C ILE A 122 8.39 -7.51 7.89
N ILE A 123 7.63 -7.71 6.85
CA ILE A 123 6.83 -8.91 6.62
C ILE A 123 7.26 -9.58 5.31
N ASN A 124 7.22 -10.90 5.27
CA ASN A 124 7.37 -11.63 4.02
C ASN A 124 6.00 -11.75 3.33
N ILE A 125 6.03 -11.81 2.01
CA ILE A 125 4.82 -11.96 1.21
C ILE A 125 4.91 -13.19 0.31
N LEU A 126 3.74 -13.73 0.00
CA LEU A 126 3.54 -14.71 -1.06
C LEU A 126 2.24 -14.36 -1.82
N ILE A 127 2.19 -14.75 -3.08
CA ILE A 127 1.01 -14.54 -3.93
C ILE A 127 0.51 -15.90 -4.39
N ILE A 128 -0.74 -16.21 -4.07
CA ILE A 128 -1.46 -17.34 -4.64
C ILE A 128 -2.15 -16.86 -5.90
N ARG A 129 -1.80 -17.44 -7.03
CA ARG A 129 -2.34 -17.03 -8.33
C ARG A 129 -3.63 -17.78 -8.63
N ASN A 130 -4.52 -17.12 -9.38
CA ASN A 130 -5.63 -17.78 -10.04
C ASN A 130 -5.20 -18.26 -11.43
N SER A 131 -5.49 -19.51 -11.79
CA SER A 131 -5.21 -20.05 -13.12
C SER A 131 -6.12 -19.46 -14.21
N GLU A 132 -7.20 -18.76 -13.86
CA GLU A 132 -8.27 -18.29 -14.74
C GLU A 132 -8.20 -16.81 -15.13
N CYS A 133 -7.06 -16.17 -15.09
CA CYS A 133 -6.82 -14.79 -15.60
C CYS A 133 -7.45 -13.64 -14.80
N ASP A 134 -8.11 -13.85 -13.68
CA ASP A 134 -8.66 -12.76 -12.84
C ASP A 134 -7.71 -12.27 -11.73
N ASP A 135 -6.46 -12.69 -11.78
CA ASP A 135 -5.45 -12.28 -10.82
C ASP A 135 -4.99 -10.85 -11.10
N LEU A 136 -5.60 -9.90 -10.41
CA LEU A 136 -5.26 -8.48 -10.54
C LEU A 136 -3.99 -8.09 -9.80
N TYR A 137 -3.51 -8.91 -8.85
CA TYR A 137 -2.38 -8.56 -8.00
C TYR A 137 -1.03 -9.06 -8.50
N SER A 138 -1.04 -10.01 -9.45
CA SER A 138 0.16 -10.56 -10.06
C SER A 138 0.66 -9.71 -11.23
N VAL A 139 1.93 -9.90 -11.55
CA VAL A 139 2.50 -9.42 -12.81
C VAL A 139 2.05 -10.38 -13.90
N ASN A 140 1.16 -9.93 -14.77
CA ASN A 140 0.66 -10.69 -15.91
C ASN A 140 1.39 -10.29 -17.20
N ASP A 141 1.27 -11.08 -18.26
CA ASP A 141 1.84 -10.76 -19.57
C ASP A 141 0.97 -9.72 -20.31
N VAL A 142 1.08 -8.48 -19.84
CA VAL A 142 0.37 -7.32 -20.37
C VAL A 142 1.34 -6.14 -20.52
N ALA A 143 0.93 -5.09 -21.21
CA ALA A 143 1.72 -3.86 -21.23
C ALA A 143 1.74 -3.22 -19.85
N HIS A 144 2.92 -2.84 -19.37
CA HIS A 144 3.13 -2.26 -18.04
C HIS A 144 3.33 -0.75 -18.10
N GLY A 145 2.83 -0.06 -17.08
CA GLY A 145 3.13 1.33 -16.80
C GLY A 145 4.51 1.50 -16.17
N SER A 146 4.93 2.74 -16.01
CA SER A 146 6.19 3.10 -15.33
C SER A 146 5.92 3.67 -13.94
N VAL A 147 6.80 3.37 -12.99
CA VAL A 147 6.78 3.95 -11.64
C VAL A 147 8.01 4.80 -11.44
N SER A 148 7.81 6.04 -11.03
CA SER A 148 8.88 6.97 -10.72
C SER A 148 8.74 7.54 -9.31
N LYS A 149 9.88 7.75 -8.62
CA LYS A 149 9.97 8.45 -7.35
C LYS A 149 10.53 9.84 -7.63
N VAL A 150 9.72 10.87 -7.42
CA VAL A 150 10.05 12.25 -7.79
C VAL A 150 9.99 13.17 -6.58
N TRP A 151 10.87 14.14 -6.53
CA TRP A 151 10.94 15.13 -5.47
C TRP A 151 10.27 16.43 -5.90
N TYR A 152 9.55 17.03 -4.97
CA TYR A 152 8.99 18.38 -5.14
C TYR A 152 9.23 19.19 -3.87
N LYS A 153 9.31 20.49 -4.04
CA LYS A 153 9.39 21.42 -2.93
C LYS A 153 7.98 21.79 -2.48
N SER A 154 7.66 21.59 -1.21
CA SER A 154 6.47 22.11 -0.58
C SER A 154 6.85 23.39 0.18
N ASP A 155 6.38 24.51 -0.30
CA ASP A 155 6.63 25.80 0.36
C ASP A 155 5.77 25.92 1.63
N LYS A 156 4.55 25.37 1.62
CA LYS A 156 3.65 25.30 2.78
C LYS A 156 4.24 24.52 3.95
N LEU A 157 4.87 23.38 3.68
CA LEU A 157 5.47 22.53 4.70
C LEU A 157 6.94 22.88 4.99
N GLY A 158 7.57 23.67 4.13
CA GLY A 158 8.99 24.05 4.25
C GLY A 158 9.95 22.89 3.99
N LEU A 159 9.53 21.85 3.26
CA LEU A 159 10.28 20.61 3.04
C LEU A 159 10.36 20.27 1.55
N ASN A 160 11.45 19.59 1.17
CA ASN A 160 11.45 18.80 -0.06
C ASN A 160 10.75 17.47 0.25
N ARG A 161 9.82 17.08 -0.60
CA ARG A 161 8.98 15.90 -0.38
C ARG A 161 8.96 14.99 -1.59
N ARG A 162 8.79 13.70 -1.37
CA ARG A 162 8.78 12.70 -2.42
C ARG A 162 7.35 12.22 -2.73
N LEU A 163 7.14 11.93 -4.01
CA LEU A 163 5.93 11.29 -4.55
C LEU A 163 6.35 10.00 -5.25
N THR A 164 5.53 8.97 -5.15
CA THR A 164 5.56 7.83 -6.08
C THR A 164 4.49 8.07 -7.13
N ILE A 165 4.88 8.04 -8.41
CA ILE A 165 3.98 8.33 -9.53
C ILE A 165 4.01 7.16 -10.51
N TYR A 166 2.83 6.63 -10.80
CA TYR A 166 2.59 5.68 -11.87
C TYR A 166 2.11 6.43 -13.12
N THR A 167 2.71 6.11 -14.27
CA THR A 167 2.25 6.52 -15.59
C THR A 167 1.80 5.30 -16.39
N PRO A 168 0.67 5.37 -17.14
CA PRO A 168 0.09 4.19 -17.77
C PRO A 168 0.93 3.67 -18.93
N PRO A 169 0.71 2.41 -19.36
CA PRO A 169 1.40 1.82 -20.51
C PRO A 169 1.35 2.74 -21.73
N GLY A 170 2.50 2.91 -22.38
CA GLY A 170 2.64 3.77 -23.57
C GLY A 170 2.69 5.27 -23.28
N TYR A 171 2.73 5.68 -22.01
CA TYR A 171 2.84 7.10 -21.65
C TYR A 171 4.05 7.76 -22.32
N GLU A 172 5.26 7.18 -22.24
CA GLU A 172 6.50 7.77 -22.73
C GLU A 172 6.50 8.02 -24.23
N SER A 173 5.87 7.14 -25.01
CA SER A 173 5.76 7.25 -26.47
C SER A 173 4.55 8.06 -26.94
N SER A 174 3.66 8.47 -26.06
CA SER A 174 2.42 9.17 -26.35
C SER A 174 2.54 10.67 -26.08
N ARG A 175 1.78 11.50 -26.84
CA ARG A 175 1.54 12.92 -26.53
C ARG A 175 0.17 13.17 -25.88
N LYS A 176 -0.58 12.13 -25.59
CA LYS A 176 -1.89 12.24 -24.93
C LYS A 176 -1.76 12.84 -23.53
N ARG A 177 -2.83 13.50 -23.11
CA ARG A 177 -3.02 13.93 -21.72
C ARG A 177 -3.93 12.96 -21.01
N TYR A 178 -3.64 12.67 -19.76
CA TYR A 178 -4.27 11.63 -18.97
C TYR A 178 -5.02 12.22 -17.77
N PRO A 179 -6.13 11.62 -17.33
CA PRO A 179 -6.72 11.93 -16.05
C PRO A 179 -5.79 11.49 -14.91
N VAL A 180 -6.04 12.01 -13.70
CA VAL A 180 -5.17 11.78 -12.54
C VAL A 180 -5.98 11.26 -11.36
N LEU A 181 -5.52 10.16 -10.77
CA LEU A 181 -5.94 9.65 -9.46
C LEU A 181 -4.86 9.99 -8.42
N TYR A 182 -5.23 10.70 -7.37
CA TYR A 182 -4.42 10.87 -6.17
C TYR A 182 -4.84 9.80 -5.16
N LEU A 183 -3.90 8.93 -4.77
CA LEU A 183 -4.17 7.72 -3.98
C LEU A 183 -3.39 7.75 -2.67
N LEU A 184 -4.09 7.94 -1.54
CA LEU A 184 -3.54 8.28 -0.24
C LEU A 184 -3.44 7.06 0.67
N HIS A 185 -2.28 6.89 1.34
CA HIS A 185 -2.01 5.80 2.28
C HIS A 185 -2.60 6.06 3.67
N GLY A 186 -2.67 5.03 4.51
CA GLY A 186 -3.11 5.08 5.89
C GLY A 186 -1.99 5.43 6.88
N MET A 187 -2.32 5.48 8.18
CA MET A 187 -1.33 5.71 9.25
C MET A 187 -0.17 4.71 9.15
N GLY A 188 1.03 5.20 9.45
CA GLY A 188 2.26 4.41 9.41
C GLY A 188 2.79 4.08 8.02
N GLY A 189 2.01 4.37 6.97
CA GLY A 189 2.43 4.25 5.58
C GLY A 189 3.22 5.47 5.10
N ASP A 190 3.57 5.42 3.81
CA ASP A 190 4.23 6.51 3.08
C ASP A 190 3.93 6.39 1.58
N GLU A 191 4.64 7.14 0.74
CA GLU A 191 4.45 7.17 -0.71
C GLU A 191 4.71 5.84 -1.43
N ASN A 192 5.21 4.81 -0.74
CA ASN A 192 5.44 3.47 -1.31
C ASN A 192 4.29 2.50 -1.00
N ALA A 193 3.49 2.75 0.04
CA ALA A 193 2.54 1.78 0.58
C ALA A 193 1.58 1.21 -0.46
N TRP A 194 1.01 2.07 -1.32
CA TRP A 194 0.09 1.61 -2.36
C TRP A 194 0.77 0.85 -3.49
N SER A 195 1.98 1.25 -3.89
CA SER A 195 2.73 0.53 -4.94
C SER A 195 3.24 -0.84 -4.47
N GLU A 196 3.51 -1.00 -3.18
CA GLU A 196 4.06 -2.21 -2.57
C GLU A 196 2.96 -3.10 -1.98
N LEU A 197 2.43 -2.76 -0.79
CA LEU A 197 1.38 -3.53 -0.11
C LEU A 197 0.05 -3.52 -0.88
N GLY A 198 -0.29 -2.38 -1.49
CA GLY A 198 -1.51 -2.20 -2.26
C GLY A 198 -1.49 -2.81 -3.65
N ARG A 199 -0.33 -3.18 -4.18
CA ARG A 199 -0.19 -3.71 -5.55
C ARG A 199 -0.85 -2.82 -6.62
N ALA A 200 -0.94 -1.52 -6.36
CA ALA A 200 -1.69 -0.58 -7.19
C ALA A 200 -1.23 -0.58 -8.66
N THR A 201 0.08 -0.72 -8.90
CA THR A 201 0.64 -0.77 -10.26
C THR A 201 0.15 -1.98 -11.04
N GLN A 202 0.15 -3.16 -10.42
CA GLN A 202 -0.32 -4.41 -11.04
C GLN A 202 -1.84 -4.36 -11.29
N ILE A 203 -2.60 -3.87 -10.31
CA ILE A 203 -4.05 -3.69 -10.46
C ILE A 203 -4.37 -2.77 -11.64
N LEU A 204 -3.65 -1.66 -11.77
CA LEU A 204 -3.85 -0.70 -12.86
C LEU A 204 -3.48 -1.30 -14.22
N ASP A 205 -2.29 -1.91 -14.35
CA ASP A 205 -1.85 -2.54 -15.59
C ASP A 205 -2.87 -3.59 -16.07
N ASN A 206 -3.30 -4.46 -15.16
CA ASN A 206 -4.24 -5.53 -15.47
C ASN A 206 -5.63 -4.98 -15.84
N LEU A 207 -6.16 -4.00 -15.11
CA LEU A 207 -7.47 -3.39 -15.42
C LEU A 207 -7.44 -2.60 -16.74
N ILE A 208 -6.35 -1.90 -17.03
CA ILE A 208 -6.18 -1.19 -18.31
C ILE A 208 -6.09 -2.18 -19.46
N ALA A 209 -5.31 -3.25 -19.33
CA ALA A 209 -5.20 -4.29 -20.35
C ALA A 209 -6.52 -5.01 -20.62
N GLN A 210 -7.37 -5.18 -19.59
CA GLN A 210 -8.72 -5.74 -19.71
C GLN A 210 -9.74 -4.74 -20.29
N GLY A 211 -9.35 -3.48 -20.55
CA GLY A 211 -10.27 -2.42 -20.98
C GLY A 211 -11.29 -2.01 -19.91
N LYS A 212 -11.07 -2.40 -18.65
CA LYS A 212 -11.96 -2.09 -17.52
C LYS A 212 -11.67 -0.71 -16.91
N ALA A 213 -10.45 -0.20 -17.07
CA ALA A 213 -10.01 1.11 -16.57
C ALA A 213 -9.48 1.99 -17.70
N GLU A 214 -9.79 3.28 -17.62
CA GLU A 214 -9.15 4.30 -18.46
C GLU A 214 -7.67 4.42 -18.08
N PRO A 215 -6.75 4.53 -19.05
CA PRO A 215 -5.35 4.84 -18.78
C PRO A 215 -5.25 6.17 -18.02
N MET A 216 -4.61 6.16 -16.85
CA MET A 216 -4.51 7.32 -15.96
C MET A 216 -3.14 7.43 -15.32
N ILE A 217 -2.76 8.63 -14.90
CA ILE A 217 -1.64 8.86 -13.99
C ILE A 217 -2.13 8.61 -12.57
N VAL A 218 -1.35 7.91 -11.73
CA VAL A 218 -1.67 7.75 -10.31
C VAL A 218 -0.55 8.36 -9.48
N VAL A 219 -0.92 9.27 -8.59
CA VAL A 219 -0.02 9.99 -7.70
C VAL A 219 -0.21 9.48 -6.29
N MET A 220 0.82 8.93 -5.71
CA MET A 220 0.85 8.40 -4.35
C MET A 220 1.77 9.28 -3.50
N PRO A 221 1.22 10.29 -2.81
CA PRO A 221 2.01 11.17 -1.96
C PRO A 221 2.26 10.56 -0.59
N ASN A 222 3.26 11.07 0.12
CA ASN A 222 3.41 10.83 1.54
C ASN A 222 2.46 11.76 2.33
N GLY A 223 1.49 11.19 3.03
CA GLY A 223 0.52 11.92 3.86
C GLY A 223 1.09 12.45 5.18
N ASN A 224 2.30 12.03 5.56
CA ASN A 224 2.95 12.48 6.79
C ASN A 224 3.61 13.85 6.58
N ALA A 225 2.93 14.93 6.97
CA ALA A 225 3.36 16.31 6.68
C ALA A 225 4.75 16.69 7.23
N SER A 226 5.25 15.98 8.23
CA SER A 226 6.57 16.20 8.84
C SER A 226 7.69 15.37 8.22
N GLN A 227 7.42 14.56 7.18
CA GLN A 227 8.42 13.72 6.51
C GLN A 227 8.73 14.20 5.10
N GLU A 228 9.99 14.06 4.69
CA GLU A 228 10.41 14.26 3.31
C GLU A 228 10.02 13.07 2.40
N ALA A 229 10.27 11.85 2.88
CA ALA A 229 10.07 10.60 2.16
C ALA A 229 9.92 9.41 3.12
N ALA A 230 9.75 8.22 2.59
CA ALA A 230 9.72 6.97 3.35
C ALA A 230 10.94 6.83 4.28
N PRO A 231 10.82 6.09 5.41
CA PRO A 231 11.94 5.84 6.32
C PRO A 231 13.19 5.31 5.60
N GLY A 232 14.35 5.86 5.96
CA GLY A 232 15.64 5.55 5.33
C GLY A 232 15.94 6.29 4.02
N GLU A 233 14.99 7.06 3.51
CA GLU A 233 15.09 7.80 2.23
C GLU A 233 15.02 9.32 2.43
N THR A 234 15.16 9.78 3.67
CA THR A 234 15.14 11.20 4.04
C THR A 234 16.55 11.74 4.22
N SER A 235 16.69 13.08 4.24
CA SER A 235 17.97 13.75 4.54
C SER A 235 18.47 13.49 5.97
N GLU A 236 17.58 13.13 6.89
CA GLU A 236 17.92 12.79 8.29
C GLU A 236 18.55 11.39 8.44
N GLY A 237 18.69 10.62 7.35
CA GLY A 237 19.21 9.26 7.39
C GLY A 237 18.21 8.27 7.99
N LEU A 238 18.67 7.39 8.88
CA LEU A 238 17.82 6.37 9.48
C LEU A 238 16.93 6.97 10.57
N LYS A 239 15.62 7.01 10.28
CA LYS A 239 14.58 7.36 11.27
C LYS A 239 13.66 6.16 11.45
N GLN A 240 13.38 5.82 12.70
CA GLN A 240 12.49 4.70 13.00
C GLN A 240 11.07 5.00 12.47
N PRO A 241 10.44 4.06 11.75
CA PRO A 241 9.05 4.19 11.37
C PRO A 241 8.15 4.31 12.60
N SER A 242 7.12 5.15 12.52
CA SER A 242 6.14 5.34 13.57
C SER A 242 4.73 5.22 13.01
N PHE A 243 3.81 4.68 13.81
CA PHE A 243 2.41 4.60 13.45
C PHE A 243 1.80 5.98 13.22
N MET A 244 2.13 6.95 14.07
CA MET A 244 1.70 8.34 13.91
C MET A 244 2.88 9.29 14.05
N LEU A 245 3.00 10.19 13.09
CA LEU A 245 4.01 11.24 13.07
C LEU A 245 3.40 12.61 13.41
N PRO A 246 4.21 13.57 13.85
CA PRO A 246 3.74 14.94 14.04
C PRO A 246 3.10 15.53 12.78
N LYS A 247 2.12 16.39 12.96
CA LYS A 247 1.42 17.10 11.89
C LYS A 247 0.68 16.20 10.88
N THR A 248 0.40 14.95 11.24
CA THR A 248 -0.22 13.99 10.32
C THR A 248 -1.72 14.30 10.11
N MET A 249 -2.42 14.74 11.14
CA MET A 249 -3.87 15.05 11.09
C MET A 249 -4.18 16.40 11.75
N ASP A 250 -3.41 17.42 11.40
CA ASP A 250 -3.56 18.78 11.94
C ASP A 250 -3.94 19.83 10.87
N GLY A 251 -4.29 19.37 9.67
CA GLY A 251 -4.63 20.23 8.53
C GLY A 251 -3.44 20.58 7.63
N SER A 252 -2.22 20.38 8.10
CA SER A 252 -1.01 20.77 7.35
C SER A 252 -0.90 20.09 5.99
N PHE A 253 -1.23 18.80 5.92
CA PHE A 253 -1.18 18.05 4.65
C PHE A 253 -2.28 18.49 3.69
N GLU A 254 -3.50 18.69 4.20
CA GLU A 254 -4.64 19.13 3.42
C GLU A 254 -4.42 20.51 2.82
N GLU A 255 -3.89 21.45 3.61
CA GLU A 255 -3.55 22.81 3.15
C GLU A 255 -2.43 22.83 2.12
N ALA A 256 -1.47 21.91 2.21
CA ALA A 256 -0.37 21.78 1.25
C ALA A 256 -0.74 21.01 -0.02
N PHE A 257 -1.84 20.28 -0.04
CA PHE A 257 -2.19 19.37 -1.12
C PHE A 257 -2.32 20.05 -2.51
N PRO A 258 -2.84 21.27 -2.65
CA PRO A 258 -2.84 21.98 -3.93
C PRO A 258 -1.45 22.16 -4.58
N GLU A 259 -0.37 22.18 -3.79
CA GLU A 259 1.00 22.23 -4.32
C GLU A 259 1.36 20.93 -5.07
N ILE A 260 0.89 19.78 -4.57
CA ILE A 260 1.06 18.48 -5.25
C ILE A 260 0.34 18.50 -6.59
N VAL A 261 -0.90 18.98 -6.62
CA VAL A 261 -1.69 19.08 -7.87
C VAL A 261 -1.00 19.99 -8.88
N ALA A 262 -0.54 21.16 -8.44
CA ALA A 262 0.17 22.11 -9.30
C ALA A 262 1.49 21.53 -9.83
N PHE A 263 2.26 20.82 -8.98
CA PHE A 263 3.49 20.14 -9.40
C PHE A 263 3.23 19.08 -10.47
N VAL A 264 2.20 18.25 -10.27
CA VAL A 264 1.84 17.18 -11.20
C VAL A 264 1.36 17.74 -12.54
N ASP A 265 0.48 18.74 -12.51
CA ASP A 265 -0.02 19.38 -13.73
C ASP A 265 1.07 20.08 -14.54
N LYS A 266 2.11 20.63 -13.87
CA LYS A 266 3.26 21.26 -14.51
C LYS A 266 4.21 20.26 -15.15
N ASN A 267 4.43 19.10 -14.52
CA ASN A 267 5.51 18.18 -14.90
C ASN A 267 5.01 16.96 -15.69
N TYR A 268 3.71 16.66 -15.68
CA TYR A 268 3.12 15.52 -16.36
C TYR A 268 2.05 15.94 -17.36
N ARG A 269 1.76 15.07 -18.32
CA ARG A 269 0.72 15.32 -19.33
C ARG A 269 -0.67 15.02 -18.74
N THR A 270 -1.13 15.89 -17.88
CA THR A 270 -2.44 15.78 -17.22
C THR A 270 -3.54 16.46 -18.01
N GLN A 271 -4.77 15.97 -17.83
CA GLN A 271 -6.00 16.71 -18.17
C GLN A 271 -6.38 17.57 -16.95
N ALA A 272 -5.79 18.78 -16.84
CA ALA A 272 -5.86 19.65 -15.68
C ALA A 272 -7.26 20.27 -15.48
N LYS A 273 -8.30 19.46 -15.24
CA LYS A 273 -9.68 19.87 -14.99
C LYS A 273 -10.35 18.97 -13.96
N LYS A 274 -11.34 19.47 -13.24
CA LYS A 274 -12.10 18.78 -12.20
C LYS A 274 -12.59 17.41 -12.66
N SER A 275 -13.22 17.32 -13.85
CA SER A 275 -13.78 16.08 -14.40
C SER A 275 -12.75 15.00 -14.75
N SER A 276 -11.49 15.29 -14.64
CA SER A 276 -10.37 14.36 -14.89
C SER A 276 -9.46 14.21 -13.68
N ARG A 277 -9.94 14.56 -12.47
CA ARG A 277 -9.23 14.34 -11.21
C ARG A 277 -10.06 13.51 -10.24
N ALA A 278 -9.43 12.51 -9.69
CA ALA A 278 -9.94 11.66 -8.62
C ALA A 278 -9.02 11.76 -7.40
N ILE A 279 -9.59 11.64 -6.22
CA ILE A 279 -8.85 11.48 -4.96
C ILE A 279 -9.46 10.31 -4.20
N ALA A 280 -8.62 9.40 -3.72
CA ALA A 280 -9.05 8.30 -2.88
C ALA A 280 -7.99 7.98 -1.83
N GLY A 281 -8.38 7.32 -0.75
CA GLY A 281 -7.44 6.91 0.26
C GLY A 281 -8.02 5.95 1.26
N LEU A 282 -7.12 5.20 1.91
CA LEU A 282 -7.45 4.24 2.95
C LEU A 282 -7.24 4.84 4.35
N SER A 283 -8.13 4.54 5.31
CA SER A 283 -7.95 4.89 6.72
C SER A 283 -7.70 6.41 6.90
N MET A 284 -6.54 6.81 7.42
CA MET A 284 -6.05 8.20 7.47
C MET A 284 -6.06 8.86 6.07
N GLY A 285 -5.66 8.14 5.03
CA GLY A 285 -5.72 8.65 3.64
C GLY A 285 -7.15 8.93 3.19
N GLY A 286 -8.13 8.17 3.69
CA GLY A 286 -9.55 8.45 3.52
C GLY A 286 -9.99 9.72 4.26
N PHE A 287 -9.48 9.96 5.47
CA PHE A 287 -9.66 11.22 6.20
C PHE A 287 -9.13 12.40 5.38
N HIS A 288 -7.91 12.30 4.89
CA HIS A 288 -7.33 13.34 4.04
C HIS A 288 -8.14 13.54 2.75
N ALA A 289 -8.52 12.44 2.07
CA ALA A 289 -9.31 12.53 0.83
C ALA A 289 -10.66 13.25 1.05
N MET A 290 -11.35 12.95 2.15
CA MET A 290 -12.59 13.60 2.54
C MET A 290 -12.37 15.09 2.79
N HIS A 291 -11.36 15.45 3.59
CA HIS A 291 -11.12 16.86 3.94
C HIS A 291 -10.58 17.67 2.78
N ILE A 292 -9.64 17.14 1.98
CA ILE A 292 -9.10 17.81 0.80
C ILE A 292 -10.19 18.05 -0.24
N SER A 293 -11.05 17.06 -0.51
CA SER A 293 -12.07 17.19 -1.56
C SER A 293 -13.18 18.18 -1.21
N LYS A 294 -13.59 18.25 0.07
CA LYS A 294 -14.58 19.25 0.49
C LYS A 294 -14.03 20.66 0.58
N GLU A 295 -12.75 20.80 0.98
CA GLU A 295 -12.07 22.11 0.99
C GLU A 295 -11.86 22.64 -0.42
N ASN A 296 -11.58 21.75 -1.37
CA ASN A 296 -11.32 22.06 -2.77
C ASN A 296 -12.41 21.49 -3.68
N ALA A 297 -13.67 21.90 -3.47
CA ALA A 297 -14.85 21.35 -4.14
C ALA A 297 -14.86 21.47 -5.68
N ASP A 298 -14.04 22.35 -6.26
CA ASP A 298 -13.84 22.52 -7.71
C ASP A 298 -12.64 21.71 -8.26
N MET A 299 -11.97 20.92 -7.42
CA MET A 299 -10.74 20.24 -7.83
C MET A 299 -10.97 18.78 -8.26
N PHE A 300 -11.92 18.07 -7.63
CA PHE A 300 -12.14 16.63 -7.83
C PHE A 300 -13.60 16.33 -8.15
N ASP A 301 -13.83 15.50 -9.17
CA ASP A 301 -15.15 14.96 -9.50
C ASP A 301 -15.37 13.52 -9.00
N TYR A 302 -14.31 12.87 -8.55
CA TYR A 302 -14.33 11.49 -8.07
C TYR A 302 -13.65 11.43 -6.70
N VAL A 303 -14.36 10.90 -5.70
CA VAL A 303 -13.88 10.75 -4.32
C VAL A 303 -14.08 9.32 -3.89
N GLY A 304 -13.03 8.68 -3.35
CA GLY A 304 -13.05 7.32 -2.83
C GLY A 304 -12.60 7.27 -1.37
N LEU A 305 -13.45 6.76 -0.49
CA LEU A 305 -13.19 6.61 0.93
C LEU A 305 -13.11 5.12 1.27
N PHE A 306 -11.90 4.61 1.51
CA PHE A 306 -11.62 3.19 1.74
C PHE A 306 -11.36 2.96 3.22
N SER A 307 -12.27 2.30 3.95
CA SER A 307 -12.15 2.16 5.41
C SER A 307 -11.73 3.49 6.06
N ALA A 308 -12.37 4.59 5.65
CA ALA A 308 -11.89 5.93 5.95
C ALA A 308 -12.13 6.30 7.42
N ALA A 309 -11.18 7.00 8.02
CA ALA A 309 -11.35 7.66 9.30
C ALA A 309 -12.17 8.96 9.10
N VAL A 310 -13.50 8.82 9.06
CA VAL A 310 -14.44 9.92 8.73
C VAL A 310 -14.68 10.87 9.91
N PHE A 311 -13.62 11.19 10.65
CA PHE A 311 -13.71 12.14 11.77
C PHE A 311 -13.80 13.57 11.28
N ARG A 312 -14.45 14.43 12.08
CA ARG A 312 -14.63 15.85 11.74
C ARG A 312 -13.30 16.62 11.72
N GLY A 313 -12.30 16.17 12.50
CA GLY A 313 -11.12 16.95 12.81
C GLY A 313 -11.39 18.05 13.85
N ASP A 314 -10.33 18.71 14.31
CA ASP A 314 -10.46 19.78 15.30
C ASP A 314 -10.33 21.16 14.62
N ALA A 315 -11.46 21.87 14.56
CA ALA A 315 -11.55 23.21 13.97
C ALA A 315 -10.68 24.26 14.70
N ALA A 316 -10.31 24.01 15.96
CA ALA A 316 -9.38 24.87 16.68
C ALA A 316 -7.92 24.72 16.20
N ILE A 317 -7.61 23.58 15.57
CA ILE A 317 -6.26 23.29 15.04
C ILE A 317 -6.14 23.83 13.61
N SER A 318 -7.14 23.58 12.74
CA SER A 318 -7.11 24.05 11.34
C SER A 318 -8.50 24.42 10.83
N SER A 319 -8.56 25.49 10.04
CA SER A 319 -9.76 25.92 9.33
C SER A 319 -10.25 24.89 8.30
N VAL A 320 -9.40 23.97 7.86
CA VAL A 320 -9.77 22.82 7.00
C VAL A 320 -10.87 21.99 7.64
N TYR A 321 -10.85 21.86 8.95
CA TYR A 321 -11.79 21.06 9.73
C TYR A 321 -13.03 21.81 10.18
N ALA A 322 -13.02 23.15 10.08
CA ALA A 322 -14.17 23.97 10.40
C ALA A 322 -15.31 23.80 9.39
N ASP A 323 -16.53 24.01 9.84
CA ASP A 323 -17.74 24.13 9.02
C ASP A 323 -17.98 22.93 8.08
N MET A 324 -17.77 21.71 8.60
CA MET A 324 -17.79 20.48 7.82
C MET A 324 -19.08 20.33 7.00
N GLU A 325 -20.24 20.54 7.62
CA GLU A 325 -21.54 20.41 6.95
C GLU A 325 -21.70 21.44 5.83
N GLN A 326 -21.28 22.68 6.07
CA GLN A 326 -21.36 23.73 5.05
C GLN A 326 -20.42 23.43 3.86
N LYS A 327 -19.21 22.93 4.13
CA LYS A 327 -18.25 22.54 3.08
C LYS A 327 -18.75 21.33 2.28
N LEU A 328 -19.36 20.34 2.94
CA LEU A 328 -20.01 19.21 2.25
C LEU A 328 -21.16 19.71 1.36
N LYS A 329 -22.00 20.62 1.86
CA LYS A 329 -23.08 21.24 1.05
C LYS A 329 -22.54 21.92 -0.21
N VAL A 330 -21.44 22.65 -0.10
CA VAL A 330 -20.75 23.25 -1.26
C VAL A 330 -20.23 22.19 -2.21
N GLN A 331 -19.58 21.14 -1.70
CA GLN A 331 -19.04 20.05 -2.51
C GLN A 331 -20.15 19.33 -3.29
N PHE A 332 -21.24 18.94 -2.64
CA PHE A 332 -22.33 18.22 -3.29
C PHE A 332 -23.16 19.12 -4.23
N ALA A 333 -23.23 20.41 -3.94
CA ALA A 333 -23.81 21.38 -4.90
C ALA A 333 -23.01 21.49 -6.21
N LYS A 334 -21.70 21.19 -6.18
CA LYS A 334 -20.83 21.08 -7.36
C LYS A 334 -20.94 19.72 -8.09
N ARG A 335 -21.82 18.84 -7.62
CA ARG A 335 -22.18 17.56 -8.19
C ARG A 335 -20.97 16.70 -8.59
N PRO A 336 -20.22 16.15 -7.61
CA PRO A 336 -19.18 15.18 -7.92
C PRO A 336 -19.79 14.01 -8.70
N ARG A 337 -19.08 13.51 -9.71
CA ARG A 337 -19.55 12.40 -10.56
C ARG A 337 -19.58 11.08 -9.79
N LEU A 338 -18.72 10.95 -8.79
CA LEU A 338 -18.66 9.77 -7.93
C LEU A 338 -18.20 10.18 -6.53
N TYR A 339 -19.00 9.84 -5.54
CA TYR A 339 -18.60 9.80 -4.14
C TYR A 339 -18.80 8.37 -3.66
N TRP A 340 -17.68 7.65 -3.40
CA TRP A 340 -17.72 6.21 -3.17
C TRP A 340 -17.13 5.88 -1.81
N ILE A 341 -17.84 5.08 -1.03
CA ILE A 341 -17.47 4.67 0.32
C ILE A 341 -17.39 3.16 0.35
N ALA A 342 -16.29 2.61 0.88
CA ALA A 342 -16.13 1.18 1.06
C ALA A 342 -15.52 0.87 2.41
N ILE A 343 -16.05 -0.18 3.08
CA ILE A 343 -15.57 -0.61 4.38
C ILE A 343 -15.89 -2.09 4.62
N GLY A 344 -15.08 -2.77 5.43
CA GLY A 344 -15.33 -4.14 5.88
C GLY A 344 -16.32 -4.17 7.06
N ASP A 345 -17.15 -5.19 7.13
CA ASP A 345 -18.16 -5.38 8.18
C ASP A 345 -17.56 -5.60 9.59
N LYS A 346 -16.26 -5.94 9.65
CA LYS A 346 -15.48 -6.12 10.89
C LYS A 346 -14.43 -5.03 11.11
N ASP A 347 -14.47 -3.96 10.31
CA ASP A 347 -13.53 -2.85 10.44
C ASP A 347 -13.85 -2.03 11.69
N PHE A 348 -12.83 -1.69 12.49
CA PHE A 348 -13.03 -0.91 13.72
C PHE A 348 -13.57 0.51 13.46
N LEU A 349 -13.50 1.01 12.22
CA LEU A 349 -14.10 2.26 11.78
C LEU A 349 -15.53 2.10 11.23
N TYR A 350 -16.10 0.91 11.28
CA TYR A 350 -17.40 0.60 10.68
C TYR A 350 -18.51 1.51 11.23
N GLU A 351 -18.65 1.61 12.54
CA GLU A 351 -19.66 2.42 13.20
C GLU A 351 -19.55 3.92 12.86
N GLU A 352 -18.36 4.44 12.76
CA GLU A 352 -18.14 5.84 12.35
C GLU A 352 -18.52 6.05 10.88
N ASN A 353 -18.28 5.09 10.02
CA ASN A 353 -18.73 5.14 8.62
C ASN A 353 -20.26 5.02 8.50
N VAL A 354 -20.93 4.23 9.37
CA VAL A 354 -22.40 4.21 9.45
C VAL A 354 -22.95 5.59 9.79
N LYS A 355 -22.40 6.26 10.82
CA LYS A 355 -22.80 7.62 11.21
C LYS A 355 -22.57 8.63 10.10
N TYR A 356 -21.44 8.53 9.40
CA TYR A 356 -21.13 9.42 8.28
C TYR A 356 -22.09 9.24 7.11
N ARG A 357 -22.40 7.99 6.74
CA ARG A 357 -23.41 7.70 5.71
C ARG A 357 -24.80 8.22 6.10
N ALA A 358 -25.19 8.04 7.37
CA ALA A 358 -26.46 8.60 7.86
C ALA A 358 -26.52 10.12 7.76
N LEU A 359 -25.40 10.83 7.95
CA LEU A 359 -25.32 12.27 7.71
C LEU A 359 -25.55 12.59 6.22
N LEU A 360 -24.91 11.85 5.31
CA LEU A 360 -25.07 12.06 3.86
C LEU A 360 -26.52 11.77 3.41
N ASP A 361 -27.14 10.72 3.94
CA ASP A 361 -28.53 10.34 3.66
C ASP A 361 -29.53 11.42 4.15
N ALA A 362 -29.30 11.96 5.35
CA ALA A 362 -30.13 13.01 5.92
C ALA A 362 -30.13 14.32 5.09
N GLU A 363 -29.00 14.62 4.45
CA GLU A 363 -28.84 15.79 3.57
C GLU A 363 -29.21 15.48 2.11
N GLY A 364 -29.56 14.22 1.77
CA GLY A 364 -29.91 13.78 0.43
C GLY A 364 -28.74 13.82 -0.55
N TYR A 365 -27.53 13.57 -0.09
CA TYR A 365 -26.33 13.55 -0.94
C TYR A 365 -26.15 12.21 -1.65
N ASP A 366 -25.86 12.27 -2.94
CA ASP A 366 -25.61 11.08 -3.76
C ASP A 366 -24.24 10.48 -3.46
N TYR A 367 -24.21 9.20 -3.06
CA TYR A 367 -22.99 8.42 -2.91
C TYR A 367 -23.24 6.94 -3.23
N GLN A 368 -22.18 6.22 -3.55
CA GLN A 368 -22.22 4.78 -3.71
C GLN A 368 -21.52 4.11 -2.52
N TYR A 369 -22.06 2.98 -2.06
CA TYR A 369 -21.52 2.23 -0.94
C TYR A 369 -21.20 0.79 -1.33
N PHE A 370 -20.06 0.31 -0.84
CA PHE A 370 -19.65 -1.08 -0.97
C PHE A 370 -19.21 -1.62 0.40
N GLU A 371 -19.77 -2.75 0.80
CA GLU A 371 -19.39 -3.47 2.02
C GLU A 371 -18.67 -4.75 1.63
N SER A 372 -17.55 -5.04 2.30
CA SER A 372 -16.87 -6.32 2.20
C SER A 372 -16.91 -7.06 3.52
N GLY A 373 -16.54 -8.33 3.52
CA GLY A 373 -16.13 -9.02 4.74
C GLY A 373 -14.78 -8.49 5.25
N ASP A 374 -14.29 -9.08 6.34
CA ASP A 374 -13.03 -8.77 7.01
C ASP A 374 -12.93 -7.35 7.61
N GLY A 375 -11.81 -7.07 8.27
CA GLY A 375 -11.56 -5.82 8.98
C GLY A 375 -10.71 -4.82 8.21
N HIS A 376 -9.89 -4.11 8.95
CA HIS A 376 -9.02 -3.02 8.49
C HIS A 376 -7.71 -3.57 7.90
N VAL A 377 -7.77 -4.15 6.70
CA VAL A 377 -6.69 -4.95 6.11
C VAL A 377 -6.42 -4.63 4.65
N TRP A 378 -5.17 -4.82 4.21
CA TRP A 378 -4.73 -4.56 2.84
C TRP A 378 -5.52 -5.35 1.79
N LYS A 379 -5.97 -6.57 2.09
CA LYS A 379 -6.85 -7.36 1.23
C LYS A 379 -8.08 -6.55 0.80
N ASN A 380 -8.79 -5.95 1.76
CA ASN A 380 -9.94 -5.12 1.50
C ASN A 380 -9.59 -3.89 0.63
N TRP A 381 -8.50 -3.21 0.92
CA TRP A 381 -8.12 -2.00 0.17
C TRP A 381 -7.70 -2.31 -1.27
N ARG A 382 -7.08 -3.47 -1.53
CA ARG A 382 -6.86 -3.96 -2.90
C ARG A 382 -8.17 -4.21 -3.64
N ILE A 383 -9.14 -4.85 -2.98
CA ILE A 383 -10.49 -5.05 -3.51
C ILE A 383 -11.16 -3.70 -3.81
N TYR A 384 -11.06 -2.73 -2.90
CA TYR A 384 -11.66 -1.41 -3.11
C TYR A 384 -11.03 -0.67 -4.28
N LEU A 385 -9.72 -0.67 -4.40
CA LEU A 385 -9.03 -0.08 -5.54
C LEU A 385 -9.48 -0.75 -6.86
N SER A 386 -9.56 -2.08 -6.89
CA SER A 386 -9.97 -2.83 -8.08
C SER A 386 -11.41 -2.57 -8.51
N LYS A 387 -12.28 -2.17 -7.58
CA LYS A 387 -13.68 -1.80 -7.85
C LYS A 387 -13.83 -0.32 -8.19
N PHE A 388 -13.08 0.55 -7.53
CA PHE A 388 -13.16 2.00 -7.69
C PHE A 388 -12.58 2.47 -9.03
N VAL A 389 -11.39 1.98 -9.39
CA VAL A 389 -10.68 2.38 -10.63
C VAL A 389 -11.53 2.20 -11.90
N PRO A 390 -12.29 1.10 -12.09
CA PRO A 390 -13.17 0.93 -13.23
C PRO A 390 -14.32 1.97 -13.35
N MET A 391 -14.64 2.68 -12.30
CA MET A 391 -15.71 3.69 -12.30
C MET A 391 -15.21 5.10 -12.66
N LEU A 392 -13.88 5.29 -12.74
CA LEU A 392 -13.27 6.60 -12.94
C LEU A 392 -13.25 7.01 -14.42
N PHE A 393 -13.48 8.31 -14.66
CA PHE A 393 -13.22 9.02 -15.92
C PHE A 393 -14.05 8.55 -17.13
N LYS A 394 -15.18 7.92 -16.86
CA LYS A 394 -16.15 7.50 -17.88
C LYS A 394 -17.10 8.62 -18.26
#